data_bd139f17bea4f2c6cbe30799c9d8f1c3
#
_entry.id   bd139f17bea4f2c6cbe30799c9d8f1c3
#
_cell.length_a   1.000
_cell.length_b   1.000
_cell.length_c   1.000
_cell.angle_alpha   90.00
_cell.angle_beta   90.00
_cell.angle_gamma   90.00
#
_symmetry.space_group_name_H-M   'P 1'
#
loop_
_entity.id
_entity.type
_entity.pdbx_description
1 polymer ?
#
loop_
_entity_poly.entity_id
_entity_poly.type
_entity_poly.pdbx_seq_one_letter_code
_entity_poly.pdbx_strand_id
1 'polypeptide(L)'
;MRHGIYELTGIRVRFGSRVALDIDTLIIQAGRLHVLTGPNGSGKSTLLAVLALLRKPDRGRVIFCGLPVNWSGKQLGALRKKVTLLHQESFLFSGTVMANVGFGLKMRGVDQQETSHSVKHFLALVGLAGFEERDATTLSGGEARRVALARALACRPEVLLLDEPLAHVDQESSMIVENLIASQFLAGTTIVMASHDQHIEERLPSSVIRLNQGRIDRKA
;
A
#
# COMPACT_ATOMS: atom_id res chain seq x y z
N MET A 1 -23.04 1.41 13.03
CA MET A 1 -22.14 2.39 12.40
C MET A 1 -20.89 1.61 11.94
N ARG A 2 -20.54 1.63 10.66
CA ARG A 2 -19.31 0.96 10.20
C ARG A 2 -18.14 1.83 10.65
N HIS A 3 -17.39 1.39 11.65
CA HIS A 3 -16.17 2.07 12.12
C HIS A 3 -15.14 2.08 10.98
N GLY A 4 -14.43 3.20 10.83
CA GLY A 4 -13.32 3.31 9.90
C GLY A 4 -12.18 2.40 10.33
N ILE A 5 -11.44 1.83 9.37
CA ILE A 5 -10.19 1.12 9.68
C ILE A 5 -9.10 2.12 10.10
N TYR A 6 -9.14 3.33 9.53
CA TYR A 6 -8.40 4.49 10.03
C TYR A 6 -9.34 5.64 10.36
N GLU A 7 -9.02 6.33 11.45
CA GLU A 7 -9.59 7.64 11.81
C GLU A 7 -8.44 8.59 12.11
N LEU A 8 -8.33 9.64 11.31
CA LEU A 8 -7.31 10.67 11.44
C LEU A 8 -7.98 11.97 11.89
N THR A 9 -7.43 12.64 12.90
CA THR A 9 -7.98 13.91 13.42
C THR A 9 -6.85 14.90 13.69
N GLY A 10 -6.96 16.11 13.10
CA GLY A 10 -6.03 17.22 13.29
C GLY A 10 -4.60 16.91 12.84
N ILE A 11 -4.45 16.09 11.79
CA ILE A 11 -3.14 15.62 11.32
C ILE A 11 -2.37 16.78 10.69
N ARG A 12 -1.16 17.01 11.19
CA ARG A 12 -0.19 17.89 10.56
C ARG A 12 1.15 17.19 10.42
N VAL A 13 1.73 17.26 9.19
CA VAL A 13 3.07 16.75 8.88
C VAL A 13 3.88 17.85 8.22
N ARG A 14 5.11 18.06 8.71
CA ARG A 14 6.04 19.07 8.20
C ARG A 14 7.35 18.44 7.76
N PHE A 15 7.98 19.07 6.78
CA PHE A 15 9.37 18.86 6.38
C PHE A 15 10.08 20.23 6.40
N GLY A 16 10.84 20.48 7.45
CA GLY A 16 11.39 21.82 7.71
C GLY A 16 10.26 22.85 7.89
N SER A 17 10.28 23.91 7.08
CA SER A 17 9.24 24.97 7.08
C SER A 17 7.98 24.57 6.30
N ARG A 18 8.07 23.60 5.38
CA ARG A 18 6.95 23.19 4.50
C ARG A 18 5.97 22.31 5.26
N VAL A 19 4.68 22.66 5.23
CA VAL A 19 3.57 21.79 5.66
C VAL A 19 3.20 20.87 4.49
N ALA A 20 3.37 19.57 4.69
CA ALA A 20 3.05 18.55 3.69
C ALA A 20 1.64 17.98 3.86
N LEU A 21 1.13 17.92 5.10
CA LEU A 21 -0.26 17.56 5.41
C LEU A 21 -0.82 18.50 6.47
N ASP A 22 -2.10 18.88 6.29
CA ASP A 22 -2.92 19.65 7.23
C ASP A 22 -4.38 19.16 7.10
N ILE A 23 -4.70 18.03 7.73
CA ILE A 23 -5.97 17.32 7.57
C ILE A 23 -6.76 17.39 8.87
N ASP A 24 -7.92 18.04 8.85
CA ASP A 24 -8.80 18.13 10.02
C ASP A 24 -9.35 16.76 10.41
N THR A 25 -9.97 16.06 9.46
CA THR A 25 -10.53 14.72 9.66
C THR A 25 -10.46 13.90 8.38
N LEU A 26 -10.13 12.61 8.50
CA LEU A 26 -10.21 11.63 7.43
C LEU A 26 -10.58 10.28 8.03
N ILE A 27 -11.56 9.61 7.41
CA ILE A 27 -11.96 8.24 7.77
C ILE A 27 -11.76 7.35 6.54
N ILE A 28 -10.97 6.29 6.70
CA ILE A 28 -10.82 5.23 5.70
C ILE A 28 -11.70 4.06 6.14
N GLN A 29 -12.66 3.69 5.31
CA GLN A 29 -13.59 2.59 5.62
C GLN A 29 -12.94 1.23 5.33
N ALA A 30 -13.17 0.26 6.22
CA ALA A 30 -12.66 -1.11 6.05
C ALA A 30 -13.30 -1.81 4.84
N GLY A 31 -12.52 -2.68 4.17
CA GLY A 31 -12.97 -3.49 3.06
C GLY A 31 -13.43 -2.67 1.86
N ARG A 32 -12.82 -1.51 1.64
CA ARG A 32 -13.08 -0.65 0.48
C ARG A 32 -11.80 -0.29 -0.24
N LEU A 33 -11.95 0.02 -1.53
CA LEU A 33 -10.91 0.65 -2.33
C LEU A 33 -11.09 2.18 -2.24
N HIS A 34 -10.04 2.86 -1.79
CA HIS A 34 -9.95 4.31 -1.75
C HIS A 34 -8.87 4.79 -2.70
N VAL A 35 -9.19 5.74 -3.57
CA VAL A 35 -8.23 6.34 -4.49
C VAL A 35 -7.88 7.75 -4.00
N LEU A 36 -6.59 7.97 -3.73
CA LEU A 36 -6.04 9.29 -3.43
C LEU A 36 -5.67 9.98 -4.73
N THR A 37 -6.36 11.06 -5.07
CA THR A 37 -6.08 11.88 -6.24
C THR A 37 -5.53 13.25 -5.83
N GLY A 38 -4.90 13.92 -6.77
CA GLY A 38 -4.36 15.27 -6.57
C GLY A 38 -3.04 15.50 -7.30
N PRO A 39 -2.61 16.76 -7.48
CA PRO A 39 -1.41 17.11 -8.21
C PRO A 39 -0.14 16.56 -7.53
N ASN A 40 0.97 16.56 -8.28
CA ASN A 40 2.27 16.22 -7.70
C ASN A 40 2.60 17.18 -6.54
N GLY A 41 3.12 16.62 -5.46
CA GLY A 41 3.43 17.39 -4.23
C GLY A 41 2.20 17.75 -3.38
N SER A 42 1.00 17.24 -3.68
CA SER A 42 -0.22 17.46 -2.86
C SER A 42 -0.20 16.77 -1.49
N GLY A 43 0.74 15.82 -1.26
CA GLY A 43 0.87 15.10 0.00
C GLY A 43 0.44 13.63 -0.03
N LYS A 44 0.09 13.06 -1.21
CA LYS A 44 -0.38 11.65 -1.34
C LYS A 44 0.57 10.65 -0.70
N SER A 45 1.84 10.64 -1.11
CA SER A 45 2.85 9.71 -0.57
C SER A 45 3.12 9.96 0.93
N THR A 46 3.02 11.22 1.38
CA THR A 46 3.12 11.55 2.82
C THR A 46 1.95 10.97 3.60
N LEU A 47 0.73 11.07 3.07
CA LEU A 47 -0.45 10.46 3.69
C LEU A 47 -0.31 8.94 3.73
N LEU A 48 0.11 8.30 2.62
CA LEU A 48 0.38 6.86 2.59
C LEU A 48 1.43 6.46 3.64
N ALA A 49 2.50 7.26 3.83
CA ALA A 49 3.51 6.99 4.86
C ALA A 49 2.95 7.10 6.30
N VAL A 50 1.99 8.01 6.55
CA VAL A 50 1.28 8.10 7.83
C VAL A 50 0.39 6.88 8.04
N LEU A 51 -0.38 6.49 7.02
CA LEU A 51 -1.25 5.30 7.06
C LEU A 51 -0.43 4.01 7.21
N ALA A 52 0.75 3.91 6.57
CA ALA A 52 1.68 2.80 6.74
C ALA A 52 2.35 2.75 8.13
N LEU A 53 2.05 3.73 8.99
CA LEU A 53 2.66 3.90 10.31
C LEU A 53 4.19 4.08 10.25
N LEU A 54 4.72 4.57 9.12
CA LEU A 54 6.14 4.86 8.90
C LEU A 54 6.48 6.30 9.25
N ARG A 55 5.54 7.22 9.13
CA ARG A 55 5.71 8.63 9.47
C ARG A 55 4.77 9.02 10.62
N LYS A 56 5.34 9.37 11.77
CA LYS A 56 4.59 10.00 12.87
C LYS A 56 4.19 11.42 12.46
N PRO A 57 2.93 11.83 12.57
CA PRO A 57 2.52 13.22 12.38
C PRO A 57 3.10 14.10 13.52
N ASP A 58 3.37 15.37 13.19
CA ASP A 58 3.86 16.35 14.16
C ASP A 58 2.74 16.77 15.13
N ARG A 59 1.47 16.71 14.65
CA ARG A 59 0.27 16.96 15.47
C ARG A 59 -0.85 16.03 15.01
N GLY A 60 -1.84 15.87 15.89
CA GLY A 60 -3.05 15.10 15.62
C GLY A 60 -2.99 13.68 16.16
N ARG A 61 -4.08 12.95 15.90
CA ARG A 61 -4.28 11.58 16.35
C ARG A 61 -4.59 10.67 15.19
N VAL A 62 -4.03 9.48 15.21
CA VAL A 62 -4.34 8.37 14.30
C VAL A 62 -4.90 7.23 15.14
N ILE A 63 -6.09 6.75 14.75
CA ILE A 63 -6.66 5.50 15.23
C ILE A 63 -6.55 4.51 14.07
N PHE A 64 -6.07 3.31 14.33
CA PHE A 64 -5.97 2.22 13.35
C PHE A 64 -6.51 0.94 13.94
N CYS A 65 -7.42 0.26 13.25
CA CYS A 65 -8.16 -0.91 13.73
C CYS A 65 -8.81 -0.67 15.11
N GLY A 66 -9.40 0.52 15.33
CA GLY A 66 -10.04 0.91 16.59
C GLY A 66 -9.08 1.23 17.74
N LEU A 67 -7.76 1.16 17.53
CA LEU A 67 -6.76 1.43 18.55
C LEU A 67 -6.02 2.75 18.25
N PRO A 68 -5.87 3.65 19.25
CA PRO A 68 -5.00 4.81 19.13
C PRO A 68 -3.56 4.35 18.85
N VAL A 69 -2.94 4.92 17.82
CA VAL A 69 -1.56 4.58 17.45
C VAL A 69 -0.59 5.21 18.43
N ASN A 70 0.05 4.38 19.24
CA ASN A 70 1.24 4.77 19.98
C ASN A 70 2.47 4.60 19.06
N TRP A 71 3.14 5.72 18.75
CA TRP A 71 4.25 5.76 17.79
C TRP A 71 5.56 5.17 18.32
N SER A 72 5.50 4.34 19.36
CA SER A 72 6.64 3.65 19.95
C SER A 72 6.24 2.28 20.49
N GLY A 73 7.25 1.43 20.72
CA GLY A 73 7.08 0.16 21.41
C GLY A 73 6.45 -0.98 20.62
N LYS A 74 6.12 -2.06 21.32
CA LYS A 74 5.64 -3.33 20.74
C LYS A 74 4.30 -3.21 20.01
N GLN A 75 3.40 -2.33 20.47
CA GLN A 75 2.11 -2.09 19.83
C GLN A 75 2.28 -1.63 18.37
N LEU A 76 3.19 -0.68 18.12
CA LEU A 76 3.46 -0.18 16.77
C LEU A 76 3.92 -1.29 15.83
N GLY A 77 4.80 -2.17 16.32
CA GLY A 77 5.24 -3.34 15.54
C GLY A 77 4.10 -4.29 15.18
N ALA A 78 3.18 -4.55 16.12
CA ALA A 78 2.00 -5.37 15.86
C ALA A 78 1.05 -4.74 14.84
N LEU A 79 0.81 -3.43 14.93
CA LEU A 79 -0.03 -2.71 13.98
C LEU A 79 0.59 -2.66 12.57
N ARG A 80 1.92 -2.49 12.47
CA ARG A 80 2.63 -2.51 11.18
C ARG A 80 2.54 -3.84 10.45
N LYS A 81 2.33 -4.96 11.15
CA LYS A 81 2.11 -6.26 10.50
C LYS A 81 0.79 -6.34 9.73
N LYS A 82 -0.17 -5.45 10.05
CA LYS A 82 -1.51 -5.41 9.41
C LYS A 82 -1.55 -4.56 8.15
N VAL A 83 -0.56 -3.73 7.92
CA VAL A 83 -0.50 -2.80 6.78
C VAL A 83 0.76 -3.01 5.97
N THR A 84 0.63 -2.97 4.65
CA THR A 84 1.78 -3.03 3.73
C THR A 84 1.71 -1.87 2.76
N LEU A 85 2.84 -1.21 2.53
CA LEU A 85 3.00 -0.13 1.55
C LEU A 85 3.87 -0.62 0.40
N LEU A 86 3.34 -0.50 -0.82
CA LEU A 86 4.10 -0.61 -2.07
C LEU A 86 4.42 0.80 -2.54
N HIS A 87 5.69 1.14 -2.57
CA HIS A 87 6.19 2.43 -3.07
C HIS A 87 6.17 2.49 -4.60
N GLN A 88 6.15 3.70 -5.14
CA GLN A 88 6.22 3.95 -6.58
C GLN A 88 7.46 3.31 -7.21
N GLU A 89 8.62 3.44 -6.60
CA GLU A 89 9.83 2.72 -7.01
C GLU A 89 9.85 1.32 -6.40
N SER A 90 9.86 0.29 -7.25
CA SER A 90 9.89 -1.11 -6.86
C SER A 90 11.30 -1.53 -6.49
N PHE A 91 11.69 -1.31 -5.25
CA PHE A 91 12.98 -1.78 -4.75
C PHE A 91 12.91 -3.28 -4.41
N LEU A 92 13.79 -4.06 -4.99
CA LEU A 92 14.03 -5.46 -4.64
C LEU A 92 15.40 -5.62 -3.96
N PHE A 93 15.46 -6.55 -3.02
CA PHE A 93 16.73 -6.94 -2.40
C PHE A 93 17.53 -7.79 -3.39
N SER A 94 18.86 -7.76 -3.29
CA SER A 94 19.72 -8.72 -3.99
C SER A 94 19.38 -10.15 -3.55
N GLY A 95 19.52 -11.10 -4.51
CA GLY A 95 19.16 -12.50 -4.31
C GLY A 95 17.95 -12.93 -5.13
N THR A 96 17.38 -14.08 -4.80
CA THR A 96 16.31 -14.70 -5.60
C THR A 96 14.96 -13.98 -5.44
N VAL A 97 14.09 -14.17 -6.42
CA VAL A 97 12.68 -13.76 -6.37
C VAL A 97 11.98 -14.42 -5.18
N MET A 98 12.25 -15.70 -4.92
CA MET A 98 11.76 -16.44 -3.74
C MET A 98 12.12 -15.71 -2.44
N ALA A 99 13.38 -15.29 -2.29
CA ALA A 99 13.86 -14.59 -1.11
C ALA A 99 13.16 -13.22 -0.94
N ASN A 100 12.94 -12.51 -2.04
CA ASN A 100 12.25 -11.23 -2.05
C ASN A 100 10.79 -11.36 -1.61
N VAL A 101 10.01 -12.24 -2.23
CA VAL A 101 8.57 -12.39 -1.93
C VAL A 101 8.37 -12.99 -0.55
N GLY A 102 9.19 -13.98 -0.16
CA GLY A 102 9.12 -14.64 1.15
C GLY A 102 9.66 -13.81 2.32
N PHE A 103 10.34 -12.69 2.06
CA PHE A 103 11.02 -11.91 3.10
C PHE A 103 10.10 -11.54 4.27
N GLY A 104 8.93 -10.99 3.98
CA GLY A 104 7.99 -10.58 5.03
C GLY A 104 7.40 -11.74 5.82
N LEU A 105 7.20 -12.91 5.19
CA LEU A 105 6.73 -14.13 5.85
C LEU A 105 7.80 -14.68 6.80
N LYS A 106 9.05 -14.75 6.33
CA LYS A 106 10.20 -15.16 7.15
C LYS A 106 10.37 -14.26 8.37
N MET A 107 10.25 -12.94 8.21
CA MET A 107 10.32 -12.00 9.34
C MET A 107 9.15 -12.14 10.35
N ARG A 108 8.05 -12.75 9.92
CA ARG A 108 6.90 -13.09 10.77
C ARG A 108 7.00 -14.46 11.44
N GLY A 109 8.07 -15.23 11.14
CA GLY A 109 8.30 -16.56 11.69
C GLY A 109 7.47 -17.65 11.01
N VAL A 110 6.98 -17.42 9.79
CA VAL A 110 6.29 -18.43 8.98
C VAL A 110 7.32 -19.48 8.54
N ASP A 111 6.96 -20.75 8.65
CA ASP A 111 7.85 -21.86 8.27
C ASP A 111 8.19 -21.86 6.79
N GLN A 112 9.23 -22.62 6.42
CA GLN A 112 9.77 -22.62 5.05
C GLN A 112 8.79 -23.21 4.03
N GLN A 113 8.05 -24.25 4.42
CA GLN A 113 7.12 -24.93 3.49
C GLN A 113 5.92 -24.02 3.18
N GLU A 114 5.32 -23.41 4.19
CA GLU A 114 4.22 -22.45 4.04
C GLU A 114 4.69 -21.20 3.27
N THR A 115 5.91 -20.70 3.57
CA THR A 115 6.52 -19.58 2.83
C THR A 115 6.67 -19.93 1.35
N SER A 116 7.21 -21.11 1.01
CA SER A 116 7.38 -21.55 -0.38
C SER A 116 6.05 -21.66 -1.11
N HIS A 117 5.03 -22.25 -0.47
CA HIS A 117 3.69 -22.35 -1.04
C HIS A 117 3.09 -20.96 -1.31
N SER A 118 3.16 -20.06 -0.35
CA SER A 118 2.65 -18.70 -0.46
C SER A 118 3.36 -17.93 -1.57
N VAL A 119 4.68 -18.02 -1.66
CA VAL A 119 5.49 -17.36 -2.71
C VAL A 119 5.06 -17.83 -4.09
N LYS A 120 4.97 -19.14 -4.32
CA LYS A 120 4.53 -19.71 -5.61
C LYS A 120 3.14 -19.23 -5.99
N HIS A 121 2.21 -19.22 -5.02
CA HIS A 121 0.85 -18.73 -5.24
C HIS A 121 0.83 -17.27 -5.70
N PHE A 122 1.51 -16.36 -4.98
CA PHE A 122 1.49 -14.94 -5.32
C PHE A 122 2.30 -14.63 -6.60
N LEU A 123 3.35 -15.38 -6.89
CA LEU A 123 4.06 -15.27 -8.17
C LEU A 123 3.16 -15.68 -9.35
N ALA A 124 2.40 -16.75 -9.20
CA ALA A 124 1.43 -17.15 -10.23
C ALA A 124 0.35 -16.07 -10.47
N LEU A 125 -0.16 -15.45 -9.40
CA LEU A 125 -1.16 -14.37 -9.49
C LEU A 125 -0.64 -13.13 -10.24
N VAL A 126 0.66 -12.84 -10.18
CA VAL A 126 1.28 -11.72 -10.91
C VAL A 126 1.86 -12.15 -12.28
N GLY A 127 1.54 -13.36 -12.76
CA GLY A 127 2.01 -13.86 -14.06
C GLY A 127 3.51 -14.21 -14.11
N LEU A 128 4.11 -14.55 -12.97
CA LEU A 128 5.53 -14.88 -12.84
C LEU A 128 5.78 -16.28 -12.25
N ALA A 129 4.88 -17.23 -12.54
CA ALA A 129 5.07 -18.62 -12.14
C ALA A 129 6.42 -19.17 -12.71
N GLY A 130 7.18 -19.87 -11.87
CA GLY A 130 8.48 -20.42 -12.25
C GLY A 130 9.67 -19.45 -12.14
N PHE A 131 9.46 -18.23 -11.61
CA PHE A 131 10.52 -17.24 -11.43
C PHE A 131 11.22 -17.36 -10.07
N GLU A 132 10.87 -18.31 -9.24
CA GLU A 132 11.28 -18.41 -7.84
C GLU A 132 12.79 -18.29 -7.66
N GLU A 133 13.56 -19.00 -8.51
CA GLU A 133 15.01 -19.09 -8.41
C GLU A 133 15.76 -18.02 -9.26
N ARG A 134 15.03 -17.18 -9.99
CA ARG A 134 15.66 -16.09 -10.76
C ARG A 134 16.28 -15.07 -9.81
N ASP A 135 17.43 -14.53 -10.24
CA ASP A 135 18.02 -13.37 -9.56
C ASP A 135 17.19 -12.12 -9.81
N ALA A 136 16.81 -11.44 -8.73
CA ALA A 136 15.98 -10.23 -8.78
C ALA A 136 16.64 -9.08 -9.58
N THR A 137 17.97 -9.08 -9.70
CA THR A 137 18.71 -8.07 -10.46
C THR A 137 18.61 -8.23 -11.99
N THR A 138 18.15 -9.41 -12.44
CA THR A 138 17.98 -9.70 -13.87
C THR A 138 16.59 -9.40 -14.42
N LEU A 139 15.69 -8.97 -13.54
CA LEU A 139 14.30 -8.71 -13.91
C LEU A 139 14.16 -7.39 -14.69
N SER A 140 13.23 -7.37 -15.64
CA SER A 140 12.77 -6.14 -16.26
C SER A 140 12.05 -5.25 -15.22
N GLY A 141 11.87 -3.96 -15.51
CA GLY A 141 11.16 -3.04 -14.60
C GLY A 141 9.73 -3.50 -14.29
N GLY A 142 9.00 -4.01 -15.30
CA GLY A 142 7.66 -4.56 -15.12
C GLY A 142 7.63 -5.84 -14.27
N GLU A 143 8.56 -6.77 -14.50
CA GLU A 143 8.71 -7.98 -13.69
C GLU A 143 9.08 -7.64 -12.23
N ALA A 144 10.03 -6.73 -12.03
CA ALA A 144 10.44 -6.28 -10.70
C ALA A 144 9.25 -5.67 -9.92
N ARG A 145 8.39 -4.90 -10.62
CA ARG A 145 7.20 -4.32 -10.02
C ARG A 145 6.17 -5.38 -9.63
N ARG A 146 5.93 -6.37 -10.48
CA ARG A 146 5.05 -7.51 -10.17
C ARG A 146 5.58 -8.35 -9.02
N VAL A 147 6.90 -8.58 -8.94
CA VAL A 147 7.54 -9.23 -7.77
C VAL A 147 7.35 -8.41 -6.49
N ALA A 148 7.51 -7.09 -6.54
CA ALA A 148 7.28 -6.23 -5.39
C ALA A 148 5.82 -6.25 -4.92
N LEU A 149 4.87 -6.33 -5.86
CA LEU A 149 3.45 -6.50 -5.54
C LEU A 149 3.16 -7.88 -4.92
N ALA A 150 3.72 -8.96 -5.48
CA ALA A 150 3.63 -10.30 -4.90
C ALA A 150 4.19 -10.33 -3.46
N ARG A 151 5.34 -9.68 -3.22
CA ARG A 151 5.93 -9.51 -1.88
C ARG A 151 4.99 -8.78 -0.91
N ALA A 152 4.33 -7.73 -1.39
CA ALA A 152 3.38 -6.96 -0.57
C ALA A 152 2.17 -7.81 -0.16
N LEU A 153 1.65 -8.59 -1.09
CA LEU A 153 0.46 -9.43 -0.91
C LEU A 153 0.72 -10.72 -0.15
N ALA A 154 1.93 -11.31 -0.28
CA ALA A 154 2.29 -12.54 0.42
C ALA A 154 2.07 -12.46 1.93
N CYS A 155 2.22 -11.28 2.49
CA CYS A 155 1.97 -11.00 3.91
C CYS A 155 0.48 -10.94 4.29
N ARG A 156 -0.45 -11.05 3.34
CA ARG A 156 -1.91 -10.96 3.53
C ARG A 156 -2.31 -9.79 4.46
N PRO A 157 -1.98 -8.55 4.09
CA PRO A 157 -2.25 -7.41 4.95
C PRO A 157 -3.76 -7.11 5.06
N GLU A 158 -4.21 -6.58 6.21
CA GLU A 158 -5.57 -6.04 6.35
C GLU A 158 -5.75 -4.75 5.52
N VAL A 159 -4.64 -4.00 5.34
CA VAL A 159 -4.59 -2.78 4.53
C VAL A 159 -3.42 -2.83 3.56
N LEU A 160 -3.73 -2.67 2.29
CA LEU A 160 -2.75 -2.53 1.22
C LEU A 160 -2.71 -1.07 0.75
N LEU A 161 -1.54 -0.45 0.89
CA LEU A 161 -1.28 0.92 0.44
C LEU A 161 -0.42 0.86 -0.82
N LEU A 162 -0.84 1.56 -1.87
CA LEU A 162 -0.20 1.54 -3.18
C LEU A 162 0.12 2.97 -3.61
N ASP A 163 1.39 3.27 -3.82
CA ASP A 163 1.82 4.57 -4.32
C ASP A 163 2.11 4.45 -5.83
N GLU A 164 1.18 4.96 -6.66
CA GLU A 164 1.26 4.95 -8.12
C GLU A 164 1.54 3.55 -8.73
N PRO A 165 0.74 2.50 -8.41
CA PRO A 165 1.06 1.12 -8.79
C PRO A 165 1.04 0.88 -10.30
N LEU A 166 0.36 1.73 -11.07
CA LEU A 166 0.19 1.62 -12.52
C LEU A 166 1.10 2.58 -13.32
N ALA A 167 1.92 3.40 -12.65
CA ALA A 167 2.79 4.34 -13.33
C ALA A 167 3.95 3.62 -14.04
N HIS A 168 4.23 3.99 -15.29
CA HIS A 168 5.35 3.48 -16.08
C HIS A 168 5.35 1.95 -16.28
N VAL A 169 4.19 1.32 -16.30
CA VAL A 169 4.03 -0.10 -16.66
C VAL A 169 3.39 -0.22 -18.04
N ASP A 170 3.75 -1.29 -18.76
CA ASP A 170 3.11 -1.64 -20.02
C ASP A 170 1.64 -2.03 -19.80
N GLN A 171 0.86 -2.06 -20.88
CA GLN A 171 -0.57 -2.32 -20.81
C GLN A 171 -0.90 -3.71 -20.24
N GLU A 172 -0.12 -4.74 -20.57
CA GLU A 172 -0.32 -6.10 -20.08
C GLU A 172 -0.09 -6.17 -18.56
N SER A 173 1.03 -5.61 -18.09
CA SER A 173 1.33 -5.51 -16.66
C SER A 173 0.29 -4.68 -15.91
N SER A 174 -0.21 -3.60 -16.51
CA SER A 174 -1.27 -2.78 -15.91
C SER A 174 -2.55 -3.58 -15.67
N MET A 175 -3.00 -4.36 -16.67
CA MET A 175 -4.18 -5.22 -16.55
C MET A 175 -4.02 -6.28 -15.45
N ILE A 176 -2.84 -6.90 -15.35
CA ILE A 176 -2.55 -7.88 -14.26
C ILE A 176 -2.68 -7.21 -12.90
N VAL A 177 -2.07 -6.03 -12.73
CA VAL A 177 -2.10 -5.28 -11.46
C VAL A 177 -3.53 -4.84 -11.12
N GLU A 178 -4.29 -4.32 -12.08
CA GLU A 178 -5.69 -3.89 -11.86
C GLU A 178 -6.58 -5.08 -11.45
N ASN A 179 -6.48 -6.20 -12.15
CA ASN A 179 -7.24 -7.42 -11.83
C ASN A 179 -6.88 -7.94 -10.43
N LEU A 180 -5.61 -7.86 -10.06
CA LEU A 180 -5.17 -8.27 -8.74
C LEU A 180 -5.68 -7.34 -7.64
N ILE A 181 -5.64 -6.02 -7.86
CA ILE A 181 -6.24 -5.02 -6.94
C ILE A 181 -7.73 -5.31 -6.76
N ALA A 182 -8.47 -5.54 -7.85
CA ALA A 182 -9.89 -5.87 -7.81
C ALA A 182 -10.16 -7.17 -7.03
N SER A 183 -9.35 -8.22 -7.24
CA SER A 183 -9.49 -9.49 -6.52
C SER A 183 -9.23 -9.35 -5.02
N GLN A 184 -8.22 -8.58 -4.62
CA GLN A 184 -7.91 -8.31 -3.20
C GLN A 184 -9.01 -7.49 -2.53
N PHE A 185 -9.57 -6.51 -3.24
CA PHE A 185 -10.72 -5.75 -2.77
C PHE A 185 -11.94 -6.66 -2.55
N LEU A 186 -12.27 -7.55 -3.50
CA LEU A 186 -13.38 -8.51 -3.37
C LEU A 186 -13.15 -9.50 -2.23
N ALA A 187 -11.90 -9.83 -1.90
CA ALA A 187 -11.52 -10.63 -0.74
C ALA A 187 -11.62 -9.89 0.61
N GLY A 188 -12.01 -8.61 0.60
CA GLY A 188 -12.22 -7.80 1.80
C GLY A 188 -11.01 -7.03 2.29
N THR A 189 -9.89 -7.03 1.56
CA THR A 189 -8.73 -6.18 1.87
C THR A 189 -9.10 -4.71 1.71
N THR A 190 -8.73 -3.87 2.67
CA THR A 190 -8.83 -2.42 2.49
C THR A 190 -7.67 -1.95 1.62
N ILE A 191 -7.97 -1.19 0.56
CA ILE A 191 -6.94 -0.69 -0.35
C ILE A 191 -6.98 0.83 -0.36
N VAL A 192 -5.82 1.47 -0.22
CA VAL A 192 -5.65 2.91 -0.45
C VAL A 192 -4.59 3.09 -1.51
N MET A 193 -4.99 3.59 -2.66
CA MET A 193 -4.12 3.73 -3.83
C MET A 193 -3.98 5.20 -4.23
N ALA A 194 -2.75 5.72 -4.25
CA ALA A 194 -2.48 7.00 -4.90
C ALA A 194 -2.42 6.81 -6.41
N SER A 195 -3.12 7.65 -7.15
CA SER A 195 -3.09 7.68 -8.60
C SER A 195 -3.23 9.12 -9.12
N HIS A 196 -2.58 9.40 -10.24
CA HIS A 196 -2.81 10.61 -11.04
C HIS A 196 -3.70 10.35 -12.24
N ASP A 197 -4.10 9.09 -12.49
CA ASP A 197 -5.03 8.71 -13.53
C ASP A 197 -6.46 9.11 -13.16
N GLN A 198 -7.03 10.03 -13.95
CA GLN A 198 -8.38 10.56 -13.72
C GLN A 198 -9.49 9.57 -14.08
N HIS A 199 -9.18 8.52 -14.85
CA HIS A 199 -10.13 7.50 -15.28
C HIS A 199 -10.08 6.23 -14.44
N ILE A 200 -9.29 6.21 -13.37
CA ILE A 200 -9.18 5.02 -12.50
C ILE A 200 -10.52 4.65 -11.85
N GLU A 201 -11.36 5.67 -11.58
CA GLU A 201 -12.69 5.50 -10.98
C GLU A 201 -13.66 4.77 -11.89
N GLU A 202 -13.49 4.89 -13.22
CA GLU A 202 -14.32 4.21 -14.21
C GLU A 202 -14.01 2.71 -14.31
N ARG A 203 -12.76 2.33 -13.98
CA ARG A 203 -12.28 0.95 -14.06
C ARG A 203 -12.40 0.19 -12.74
N LEU A 204 -12.30 0.90 -11.61
CA LEU A 204 -12.32 0.29 -10.28
C LEU A 204 -13.37 0.97 -9.39
N PRO A 205 -14.32 0.21 -8.80
CA PRO A 205 -15.34 0.76 -7.89
C PRO A 205 -14.67 1.29 -6.63
N SER A 206 -14.45 2.59 -6.55
CA SER A 206 -13.65 3.22 -5.51
C SER A 206 -14.32 4.43 -4.86
N SER A 207 -13.86 4.76 -3.67
CA SER A 207 -14.17 6.03 -3.00
C SER A 207 -13.00 6.99 -3.20
N VAL A 208 -13.24 8.16 -3.76
CA VAL A 208 -12.19 9.13 -4.06
C VAL A 208 -11.92 10.07 -2.89
N ILE A 209 -10.64 10.27 -2.62
CA ILE A 209 -10.13 11.24 -1.66
C ILE A 209 -9.24 12.20 -2.42
N ARG A 210 -9.71 13.44 -2.61
CA ARG A 210 -8.95 14.47 -3.31
C ARG A 210 -8.06 15.23 -2.34
N LEU A 211 -6.76 15.24 -2.63
CA LEU A 211 -5.75 15.92 -1.84
C LEU A 211 -5.20 17.12 -2.62
N ASN A 212 -5.24 18.29 -2.02
CA ASN A 212 -4.68 19.51 -2.58
C ASN A 212 -3.89 20.27 -1.52
N GLN A 213 -2.61 20.55 -1.78
CA GLN A 213 -1.72 21.26 -0.86
C GLN A 213 -1.77 20.74 0.59
N GLY A 214 -1.79 19.42 0.76
CA GLY A 214 -1.84 18.76 2.07
C GLY A 214 -3.20 18.70 2.74
N ARG A 215 -4.26 19.20 2.09
CA ARG A 215 -5.63 19.23 2.63
C ARG A 215 -6.56 18.34 1.82
N ILE A 216 -7.57 17.78 2.50
CA ILE A 216 -8.65 17.06 1.83
C ILE A 216 -9.61 18.09 1.23
N ASP A 217 -9.83 17.99 -0.06
CA ASP A 217 -10.86 18.79 -0.73
C ASP A 217 -12.24 18.16 -0.42
N ARG A 218 -13.08 18.92 0.27
CA ARG A 218 -14.45 18.50 0.68
C ARG A 218 -15.50 18.76 -0.41
N LYS A 219 -15.08 19.27 -1.59
CA LYS A 219 -15.99 19.52 -2.71
C LYS A 219 -15.99 18.31 -3.66
N ALA A 220 -16.68 17.27 -3.27
CA ALA A 220 -17.11 16.20 -4.16
C ALA A 220 -18.38 15.55 -3.58
#